data_ff8ef272eed2dd872ad795f4c18004d9
#
_entry.id   ff8ef272eed2dd872ad795f4c18004d9
#
_cell.length_a   1.000
_cell.length_b   1.000
_cell.length_c   1.000
_cell.angle_alpha   90.00
_cell.angle_beta   90.00
_cell.angle_gamma   90.00
#
_symmetry.space_group_name_H-M   'P 1'
#
loop_
_entity.id
_entity.type
_entity.pdbx_description
1 polymer ?
#
loop_
_entity_poly.entity_id
_entity_poly.type
_entity_poly.pdbx_seq_one_letter_code
_entity_poly.pdbx_strand_id
1 'polypeptide(L)'
;KIDLASGPFILPFLMAKAAGPYSNLEKDAAKELGHSIAMLYPYTFSIFTLYAYDSKGISGWDDLKGMKVLNGPPRGTAALNSRSLIQLFTGLKSEDDYDTVTVNWSQMPSAIIDGTVDAAVIPAMFPGPRVTQASAAGSMTMHSMPKELFEAPATQKFLNKPGSTPFVVPLADIKAAMGEGWTIVSEDDMFRGKAVPGGDLVNKSMDEELAYQLTKSHIENLDEIKAMAPFMATLNFGDVSEKANG
;
A
#
# COMPACT_ATOMS: atom_id res chain seq x y z
N LYS A 1 -22.28 -13.30 6.64
CA LYS A 1 -21.76 -13.53 5.28
C LYS A 1 -21.41 -12.17 4.70
N ILE A 2 -20.21 -12.03 4.14
CA ILE A 2 -19.77 -10.84 3.40
C ILE A 2 -19.86 -11.21 1.93
N ASP A 3 -20.57 -10.44 1.13
CA ASP A 3 -20.77 -10.73 -0.28
C ASP A 3 -19.76 -9.99 -1.18
N LEU A 4 -19.24 -8.84 -0.71
CA LEU A 4 -18.22 -8.04 -1.36
C LEU A 4 -17.24 -7.49 -0.32
N ALA A 5 -15.95 -7.51 -0.63
CA ALA A 5 -14.90 -6.98 0.23
C ALA A 5 -13.75 -6.38 -0.59
N SER A 6 -13.31 -5.20 -0.22
CA SER A 6 -12.08 -4.61 -0.75
C SER A 6 -10.85 -5.31 -0.18
N GLY A 7 -9.89 -5.68 -1.04
CA GLY A 7 -8.70 -6.40 -0.59
C GLY A 7 -7.59 -6.52 -1.64
N PRO A 8 -6.35 -6.78 -1.19
CA PRO A 8 -5.22 -6.99 -2.09
C PRO A 8 -5.28 -8.36 -2.79
N PHE A 9 -4.88 -8.41 -4.06
CA PHE A 9 -4.90 -9.63 -4.90
C PHE A 9 -4.02 -10.76 -4.36
N ILE A 10 -3.00 -10.41 -3.59
CA ILE A 10 -2.12 -11.42 -2.99
C ILE A 10 -2.88 -12.36 -2.02
N LEU A 11 -4.01 -11.94 -1.43
CA LEU A 11 -4.71 -12.76 -0.45
C LEU A 11 -5.31 -14.03 -1.05
N PRO A 12 -6.13 -14.01 -2.12
CA PRO A 12 -6.61 -15.22 -2.77
C PRO A 12 -5.47 -16.12 -3.26
N PHE A 13 -4.40 -15.54 -3.79
CA PHE A 13 -3.21 -16.27 -4.21
C PHE A 13 -2.55 -17.03 -3.05
N LEU A 14 -2.27 -16.36 -1.93
CA LEU A 14 -1.66 -16.97 -0.73
C LEU A 14 -2.61 -18.02 -0.14
N MET A 15 -3.90 -17.75 -0.15
CA MET A 15 -4.93 -18.68 0.31
C MET A 15 -4.89 -19.97 -0.52
N ALA A 16 -4.93 -19.88 -1.86
CA ALA A 16 -4.87 -21.02 -2.75
C ALA A 16 -3.56 -21.83 -2.63
N LYS A 17 -2.49 -21.23 -2.12
CA LYS A 17 -1.19 -21.88 -1.88
C LYS A 17 -1.02 -22.37 -0.44
N ALA A 18 -2.01 -22.21 0.44
CA ALA A 18 -1.86 -22.44 1.89
C ALA A 18 -0.59 -21.78 2.44
N ALA A 19 -0.35 -20.51 2.08
CA ALA A 19 0.88 -19.80 2.39
C ALA A 19 0.64 -18.54 3.24
N GLY A 20 1.70 -18.05 3.91
CA GLY A 20 1.63 -16.86 4.76
C GLY A 20 0.60 -17.01 5.87
N PRO A 21 -0.38 -16.07 5.99
CA PRO A 21 -1.41 -16.16 7.04
C PRO A 21 -2.32 -17.39 6.93
N TYR A 22 -2.30 -18.09 5.80
CA TYR A 22 -3.13 -19.27 5.52
C TYR A 22 -2.37 -20.60 5.61
N SER A 23 -1.13 -20.61 6.12
CA SER A 23 -0.27 -21.80 6.19
C SER A 23 -0.83 -22.94 7.06
N ASN A 24 -1.79 -22.63 7.94
CA ASN A 24 -2.45 -23.63 8.80
C ASN A 24 -3.69 -24.27 8.15
N LEU A 25 -4.09 -23.83 6.94
CA LEU A 25 -5.20 -24.42 6.23
C LEU A 25 -4.76 -25.76 5.59
N GLU A 26 -5.70 -26.71 5.53
CA GLU A 26 -5.52 -27.90 4.73
C GLU A 26 -5.40 -27.51 3.25
N LYS A 27 -4.48 -28.16 2.48
CA LYS A 27 -4.09 -27.68 1.15
C LYS A 27 -5.21 -27.68 0.12
N ASP A 28 -6.04 -28.73 0.11
CA ASP A 28 -7.13 -28.84 -0.87
C ASP A 28 -8.25 -27.84 -0.52
N ALA A 29 -8.61 -27.72 0.75
CA ALA A 29 -9.56 -26.72 1.22
C ALA A 29 -9.05 -25.28 0.99
N ALA A 30 -7.77 -25.02 1.19
CA ALA A 30 -7.14 -23.74 0.93
C ALA A 30 -7.19 -23.36 -0.56
N LYS A 31 -6.92 -24.33 -1.43
CA LYS A 31 -6.99 -24.18 -2.89
C LYS A 31 -8.41 -23.88 -3.35
N GLU A 32 -9.39 -24.65 -2.87
CA GLU A 32 -10.81 -24.45 -3.18
C GLU A 32 -11.27 -23.06 -2.74
N LEU A 33 -10.95 -22.67 -1.50
CA LEU A 33 -11.30 -21.37 -0.94
C LEU A 33 -10.67 -20.20 -1.73
N GLY A 34 -9.38 -20.28 -2.06
CA GLY A 34 -8.72 -19.26 -2.88
C GLY A 34 -9.31 -19.14 -4.28
N HIS A 35 -9.67 -20.28 -4.90
CA HIS A 35 -10.28 -20.30 -6.22
C HIS A 35 -11.78 -19.92 -6.23
N SER A 36 -12.43 -19.89 -5.07
CA SER A 36 -13.83 -19.43 -4.95
C SER A 36 -13.97 -17.92 -5.00
N ILE A 37 -12.87 -17.19 -4.95
CA ILE A 37 -12.84 -15.72 -4.98
C ILE A 37 -12.65 -15.24 -6.41
N ALA A 38 -13.41 -14.23 -6.79
CA ALA A 38 -13.27 -13.48 -8.04
C ALA A 38 -13.12 -11.98 -7.72
N MET A 39 -12.70 -11.22 -8.71
CA MET A 39 -12.55 -9.78 -8.63
C MET A 39 -13.52 -9.12 -9.61
N LEU A 40 -14.19 -8.06 -9.16
CA LEU A 40 -15.07 -7.27 -10.01
C LEU A 40 -14.26 -6.27 -10.83
N TYR A 41 -13.41 -5.48 -10.15
CA TYR A 41 -12.52 -4.51 -10.81
C TYR A 41 -11.28 -4.26 -9.95
N PRO A 42 -10.13 -3.99 -10.62
CA PRO A 42 -8.86 -3.74 -9.96
C PRO A 42 -8.67 -2.26 -9.63
N TYR A 43 -7.90 -1.99 -8.57
CA TYR A 43 -7.34 -0.65 -8.27
C TYR A 43 -6.11 -0.76 -7.37
N THR A 44 -5.35 0.33 -7.26
CA THR A 44 -4.25 0.42 -6.30
C THR A 44 -4.81 0.44 -4.89
N PHE A 45 -4.66 -0.67 -4.18
CA PHE A 45 -5.21 -0.84 -2.83
C PHE A 45 -4.46 -0.01 -1.78
N SER A 46 -3.14 0.08 -1.91
CA SER A 46 -2.28 0.89 -1.03
C SER A 46 -0.90 1.09 -1.64
N ILE A 47 -0.17 2.06 -1.12
CA ILE A 47 1.18 2.40 -1.55
C ILE A 47 2.09 2.41 -0.34
N PHE A 48 3.26 1.77 -0.44
CA PHE A 48 4.34 1.91 0.52
C PHE A 48 5.21 3.11 0.13
N THR A 49 5.45 3.98 1.09
CA THR A 49 6.43 5.06 1.03
C THR A 49 6.90 5.42 2.44
N LEU A 50 7.90 6.27 2.55
CA LEU A 50 8.35 6.86 3.82
C LEU A 50 7.55 8.13 4.09
N TYR A 51 7.02 8.29 5.31
CA TYR A 51 6.45 9.53 5.78
C TYR A 51 6.65 9.73 7.29
N ALA A 52 6.76 10.98 7.70
CA ALA A 52 7.00 11.38 9.07
C ALA A 52 6.44 12.77 9.35
N TYR A 53 6.29 13.15 10.63
CA TYR A 53 6.07 14.53 10.99
C TYR A 53 7.31 15.39 10.70
N ASP A 54 7.10 16.63 10.24
CA ASP A 54 8.18 17.59 9.96
C ASP A 54 9.04 17.84 11.19
N SER A 55 8.43 17.81 12.38
CA SER A 55 9.11 17.94 13.68
C SER A 55 10.15 16.86 13.97
N LYS A 56 10.13 15.74 13.25
CA LYS A 56 11.13 14.67 13.40
C LYS A 56 12.42 14.93 12.61
N GLY A 57 12.42 15.92 11.71
CA GLY A 57 13.60 16.33 10.94
C GLY A 57 14.11 15.31 9.95
N ILE A 58 13.27 14.37 9.53
CA ILE A 58 13.63 13.33 8.55
C ILE A 58 13.55 13.94 7.15
N SER A 59 14.68 14.01 6.47
CA SER A 59 14.82 14.59 5.13
C SER A 59 14.86 13.53 4.01
N GLY A 60 15.04 12.26 4.36
CA GLY A 60 15.09 11.15 3.39
C GLY A 60 15.19 9.78 4.03
N TRP A 61 15.34 8.78 3.19
CA TRP A 61 15.40 7.38 3.61
C TRP A 61 16.62 7.04 4.48
N ASP A 62 17.77 7.72 4.26
CA ASP A 62 19.01 7.47 5.00
C ASP A 62 18.93 7.97 6.46
N ASP A 63 18.03 8.89 6.76
CA ASP A 63 17.83 9.41 8.12
C ASP A 63 17.12 8.41 9.06
N LEU A 64 16.70 7.26 8.55
CA LEU A 64 16.05 6.23 9.36
C LEU A 64 16.99 5.52 10.35
N LYS A 65 18.32 5.74 10.24
CA LYS A 65 19.29 5.16 11.17
C LYS A 65 19.08 5.66 12.61
N GLY A 66 18.93 4.71 13.54
CA GLY A 66 18.67 4.99 14.96
C GLY A 66 17.22 5.42 15.28
N MET A 67 16.33 5.46 14.28
CA MET A 67 14.94 5.88 14.45
C MET A 67 14.03 4.71 14.81
N LYS A 68 12.88 5.03 15.43
CA LYS A 68 11.76 4.12 15.64
C LYS A 68 10.83 4.16 14.44
N VAL A 69 10.86 3.11 13.62
CA VAL A 69 10.13 3.07 12.34
C VAL A 69 8.93 2.14 12.44
N LEU A 70 7.74 2.68 12.20
CA LEU A 70 6.52 1.90 12.08
C LEU A 70 6.54 1.09 10.77
N ASN A 71 6.54 -0.24 10.90
CA ASN A 71 6.59 -1.14 9.75
C ASN A 71 5.29 -1.90 9.47
N GLY A 72 4.26 -1.71 10.30
CA GLY A 72 2.97 -2.38 10.11
C GLY A 72 2.61 -3.32 11.24
N PRO A 73 1.64 -4.22 11.04
CA PRO A 73 1.22 -5.15 12.07
C PRO A 73 2.27 -6.25 12.32
N PRO A 74 2.30 -6.82 13.54
CA PRO A 74 3.27 -7.86 13.90
C PRO A 74 3.11 -9.16 13.10
N ARG A 75 1.95 -9.34 12.46
CA ARG A 75 1.65 -10.51 11.61
C ARG A 75 1.31 -10.05 10.21
N GLY A 76 1.69 -10.85 9.20
CA GLY A 76 1.44 -10.59 7.79
C GLY A 76 2.67 -10.10 7.03
N THR A 77 2.45 -9.70 5.78
CA THR A 77 3.54 -9.35 4.85
C THR A 77 3.94 -7.88 4.89
N ALA A 78 3.15 -7.01 5.54
CA ALA A 78 3.42 -5.57 5.54
C ALA A 78 4.77 -5.23 6.18
N ALA A 79 5.04 -5.72 7.38
CA ALA A 79 6.30 -5.48 8.08
C ALA A 79 7.52 -6.04 7.33
N LEU A 80 7.37 -7.20 6.67
CA LEU A 80 8.44 -7.75 5.82
C LEU A 80 8.73 -6.87 4.62
N ASN A 81 7.69 -6.39 3.93
CA ASN A 81 7.85 -5.48 2.79
C ASN A 81 8.51 -4.16 3.20
N SER A 82 8.08 -3.57 4.32
CA SER A 82 8.64 -2.33 4.86
C SER A 82 10.14 -2.46 5.15
N ARG A 83 10.52 -3.50 5.88
CA ARG A 83 11.93 -3.78 6.19
C ARG A 83 12.76 -4.05 4.93
N SER A 84 12.20 -4.80 3.97
CA SER A 84 12.87 -5.05 2.69
C SER A 84 13.08 -3.77 1.88
N LEU A 85 12.11 -2.86 1.88
CA LEU A 85 12.24 -1.56 1.21
C LEU A 85 13.32 -0.70 1.87
N ILE A 86 13.31 -0.58 3.19
CA ILE A 86 14.32 0.18 3.92
C ILE A 86 15.71 -0.38 3.60
N GLN A 87 15.87 -1.70 3.68
CA GLN A 87 17.16 -2.34 3.38
C GLN A 87 17.60 -2.13 1.92
N LEU A 88 16.68 -2.16 0.96
CA LEU A 88 16.99 -1.93 -0.46
C LEU A 88 17.46 -0.50 -0.74
N PHE A 89 16.87 0.48 -0.04
CA PHE A 89 17.17 1.90 -0.31
C PHE A 89 18.31 2.46 0.54
N THR A 90 18.60 1.88 1.71
CA THR A 90 19.53 2.45 2.67
C THR A 90 20.62 1.48 3.10
N GLY A 91 20.44 0.18 2.86
CA GLY A 91 21.28 -0.87 3.43
C GLY A 91 21.01 -1.15 4.92
N LEU A 92 20.18 -0.33 5.60
CA LEU A 92 19.89 -0.47 7.03
C LEU A 92 19.12 -1.75 7.34
N LYS A 93 19.47 -2.38 8.44
CA LYS A 93 18.85 -3.61 8.93
C LYS A 93 18.00 -3.32 10.16
N SER A 94 16.82 -3.88 10.17
CA SER A 94 15.89 -3.86 11.31
C SER A 94 16.56 -4.43 12.55
N GLU A 95 16.37 -3.81 13.69
CA GLU A 95 16.90 -4.15 15.03
C GLU A 95 18.41 -3.95 15.20
N ASP A 96 19.18 -3.85 14.10
CA ASP A 96 20.62 -3.55 14.16
C ASP A 96 20.88 -2.05 13.99
N ASP A 97 20.22 -1.42 13.00
CA ASP A 97 20.46 -0.04 12.60
C ASP A 97 19.29 0.90 12.94
N TYR A 98 18.07 0.38 13.13
CA TYR A 98 16.87 1.11 13.53
C TYR A 98 15.89 0.19 14.27
N ASP A 99 15.05 0.76 15.12
CA ASP A 99 14.05 0.03 15.89
C ASP A 99 12.78 -0.18 15.04
N THR A 100 12.37 -1.43 14.83
CA THR A 100 11.08 -1.74 14.20
C THR A 100 9.94 -1.68 15.21
N VAL A 101 8.99 -0.80 14.96
CA VAL A 101 7.72 -0.77 15.70
C VAL A 101 6.64 -1.47 14.88
N THR A 102 5.95 -2.41 15.52
CA THR A 102 4.80 -3.09 14.92
C THR A 102 3.58 -2.97 15.83
N VAL A 103 2.46 -2.48 15.27
CA VAL A 103 1.18 -2.35 15.97
C VAL A 103 0.04 -2.80 15.05
N ASN A 104 -1.11 -3.17 15.61
CA ASN A 104 -2.27 -3.51 14.80
C ASN A 104 -2.75 -2.31 13.97
N TRP A 105 -3.42 -2.57 12.85
CA TRP A 105 -3.90 -1.54 11.92
C TRP A 105 -4.70 -0.41 12.58
N SER A 106 -5.53 -0.73 13.57
CA SER A 106 -6.34 0.25 14.30
C SER A 106 -5.51 1.15 15.24
N GLN A 107 -4.31 0.75 15.61
CA GLN A 107 -3.44 1.49 16.54
C GLN A 107 -2.41 2.38 15.81
N MET A 108 -2.25 2.21 14.49
CA MET A 108 -1.24 2.94 13.73
C MET A 108 -1.39 4.46 13.76
N PRO A 109 -2.59 5.04 13.60
CA PRO A 109 -2.73 6.49 13.71
C PRO A 109 -2.28 7.02 15.08
N SER A 110 -2.67 6.34 16.16
CA SER A 110 -2.25 6.73 17.51
C SER A 110 -0.74 6.64 17.70
N ALA A 111 -0.09 5.56 17.23
CA ALA A 111 1.37 5.40 17.33
C ALA A 111 2.15 6.52 16.61
N ILE A 112 1.59 7.07 15.53
CA ILE A 112 2.16 8.22 14.82
C ILE A 112 1.88 9.51 15.59
N ILE A 113 0.63 9.73 16.01
CA ILE A 113 0.16 10.97 16.64
C ILE A 113 0.81 11.19 18.02
N ASP A 114 0.93 10.15 18.84
CA ASP A 114 1.49 10.24 20.20
C ASP A 114 3.02 10.20 20.23
N GLY A 115 3.67 10.12 19.06
CA GLY A 115 5.13 10.15 18.93
C GLY A 115 5.84 8.86 19.35
N THR A 116 5.11 7.75 19.49
CA THR A 116 5.70 6.42 19.75
C THR A 116 6.69 6.02 18.65
N VAL A 117 6.49 6.54 17.43
CA VAL A 117 7.36 6.33 16.28
C VAL A 117 7.88 7.65 15.73
N ASP A 118 9.03 7.59 15.05
CA ASP A 118 9.66 8.74 14.40
C ASP A 118 9.28 8.84 12.93
N ALA A 119 9.15 7.70 12.27
CA ALA A 119 8.74 7.58 10.88
C ALA A 119 7.84 6.37 10.64
N ALA A 120 7.19 6.34 9.49
CA ALA A 120 6.40 5.21 9.04
C ALA A 120 6.80 4.81 7.62
N VAL A 121 7.02 3.51 7.42
CA VAL A 121 7.13 2.87 6.12
C VAL A 121 6.10 1.74 6.11
N ILE A 122 4.87 2.06 5.74
CA ILE A 122 3.73 1.12 5.76
C ILE A 122 2.86 1.30 4.52
N PRO A 123 2.06 0.29 4.16
CA PRO A 123 1.08 0.46 3.10
C PRO A 123 -0.07 1.37 3.58
N ALA A 124 -0.32 2.43 2.85
CA ALA A 124 -1.43 3.35 3.09
C ALA A 124 -2.05 3.83 1.78
N MET A 125 -3.28 4.30 1.85
CA MET A 125 -3.88 5.11 0.79
C MET A 125 -3.44 6.55 0.97
N PHE A 126 -3.17 7.27 -0.12
CA PHE A 126 -2.74 8.65 -0.10
C PHE A 126 -3.59 9.50 -1.07
N PRO A 127 -4.47 10.37 -0.52
CA PRO A 127 -4.88 10.49 0.87
C PRO A 127 -5.81 9.35 1.30
N GLY A 128 -5.74 8.99 2.56
CA GLY A 128 -6.61 7.96 3.13
C GLY A 128 -6.89 8.20 4.61
N PRO A 129 -7.93 7.60 5.19
CA PRO A 129 -8.41 7.96 6.53
C PRO A 129 -7.31 7.98 7.61
N ARG A 130 -6.40 7.00 7.59
CA ARG A 130 -5.30 6.94 8.59
C ARG A 130 -4.29 8.06 8.42
N VAL A 131 -3.97 8.37 7.17
CA VAL A 131 -3.00 9.43 6.82
C VAL A 131 -3.59 10.80 7.10
N THR A 132 -4.85 11.02 6.74
CA THR A 132 -5.59 12.25 7.03
C THR A 132 -5.74 12.47 8.54
N GLN A 133 -6.01 11.42 9.30
CA GLN A 133 -6.07 11.52 10.77
C GLN A 133 -4.72 11.92 11.36
N ALA A 134 -3.61 11.36 10.87
CA ALA A 134 -2.28 11.72 11.34
C ALA A 134 -1.92 13.17 10.97
N SER A 135 -2.20 13.61 9.74
CA SER A 135 -1.90 14.99 9.31
C SER A 135 -2.76 16.05 9.98
N ALA A 136 -3.91 15.71 10.53
CA ALA A 136 -4.71 16.63 11.35
C ALA A 136 -4.02 17.02 12.68
N ALA A 137 -3.05 16.23 13.14
CA ALA A 137 -2.30 16.48 14.37
C ALA A 137 -0.97 17.25 14.13
N GLY A 138 -0.54 17.43 12.89
CA GLY A 138 0.68 18.18 12.54
C GLY A 138 1.08 18.03 11.09
N SER A 139 1.92 18.94 10.61
CA SER A 139 2.47 18.89 9.24
C SER A 139 3.34 17.66 9.05
N MET A 140 3.23 17.03 7.89
CA MET A 140 3.91 15.78 7.56
C MET A 140 4.65 15.88 6.23
N THR A 141 5.77 15.21 6.14
CA THR A 141 6.52 15.03 4.89
C THR A 141 6.44 13.59 4.43
N MET A 142 6.17 13.40 3.13
CA MET A 142 6.19 12.12 2.41
C MET A 142 7.32 12.13 1.39
N HIS A 143 8.13 11.07 1.38
CA HIS A 143 9.32 10.94 0.54
C HIS A 143 9.09 9.94 -0.57
N SER A 144 9.26 10.38 -1.80
CA SER A 144 9.38 9.49 -2.96
C SER A 144 10.54 8.50 -2.76
N MET A 145 10.44 7.35 -3.35
CA MET A 145 11.60 6.46 -3.45
C MET A 145 12.67 7.09 -4.37
N PRO A 146 13.96 7.06 -3.99
CA PRO A 146 15.05 7.61 -4.80
C PRO A 146 15.08 6.97 -6.19
N LYS A 147 15.19 7.78 -7.23
CA LYS A 147 15.05 7.36 -8.63
C LYS A 147 16.01 6.23 -9.01
N GLU A 148 17.31 6.43 -8.79
CA GLU A 148 18.35 5.46 -9.14
C GLU A 148 18.13 4.13 -8.43
N LEU A 149 17.81 4.16 -7.13
CA LEU A 149 17.54 2.96 -6.34
C LEU A 149 16.22 2.30 -6.73
N PHE A 150 15.20 3.08 -7.07
CA PHE A 150 13.93 2.56 -7.56
C PHE A 150 14.09 1.81 -8.89
N GLU A 151 14.90 2.35 -9.81
CA GLU A 151 15.17 1.77 -11.12
C GLU A 151 16.18 0.61 -11.07
N ALA A 152 16.88 0.42 -9.95
CA ALA A 152 17.87 -0.64 -9.78
C ALA A 152 17.25 -2.05 -9.98
N PRO A 153 17.98 -2.99 -10.66
CA PRO A 153 17.43 -4.31 -10.97
C PRO A 153 16.95 -5.10 -9.75
N ALA A 154 17.61 -4.97 -8.60
CA ALA A 154 17.20 -5.63 -7.36
C ALA A 154 15.84 -5.09 -6.86
N THR A 155 15.64 -3.78 -6.90
CA THR A 155 14.40 -3.13 -6.52
C THR A 155 13.29 -3.48 -7.50
N GLN A 156 13.54 -3.41 -8.80
CA GLN A 156 12.55 -3.78 -9.81
C GLN A 156 12.12 -5.26 -9.68
N LYS A 157 13.06 -6.16 -9.41
CA LYS A 157 12.74 -7.56 -9.08
C LYS A 157 11.86 -7.68 -7.84
N PHE A 158 12.08 -6.86 -6.82
CA PHE A 158 11.27 -6.85 -5.61
C PHE A 158 9.87 -6.26 -5.87
N LEU A 159 9.78 -5.15 -6.60
CA LEU A 159 8.53 -4.46 -6.92
C LEU A 159 7.61 -5.28 -7.83
N ASN A 160 8.15 -6.17 -8.66
CA ASN A 160 7.38 -7.00 -9.58
C ASN A 160 7.10 -8.43 -9.05
N LYS A 161 7.24 -8.65 -7.75
CA LYS A 161 6.80 -9.91 -7.12
C LYS A 161 5.27 -9.97 -7.02
N PRO A 162 4.67 -11.17 -6.95
CA PRO A 162 3.25 -11.32 -6.71
C PRO A 162 2.75 -10.45 -5.54
N GLY A 163 1.68 -9.70 -5.76
CA GLY A 163 1.11 -8.75 -4.78
C GLY A 163 1.85 -7.43 -4.66
N SER A 164 2.70 -7.11 -5.62
CA SER A 164 3.44 -5.85 -5.69
C SER A 164 3.44 -5.32 -7.12
N THR A 165 3.52 -4.00 -7.27
CA THR A 165 3.79 -3.35 -8.55
C THR A 165 4.53 -2.03 -8.32
N PRO A 166 5.41 -1.59 -9.23
CA PRO A 166 5.93 -0.23 -9.21
C PRO A 166 4.78 0.79 -9.25
N PHE A 167 4.90 1.84 -8.45
CA PHE A 167 3.98 2.97 -8.48
C PHE A 167 4.77 4.20 -8.89
N VAL A 168 4.38 4.82 -10.01
CA VAL A 168 5.00 6.03 -10.55
C VAL A 168 3.90 6.94 -11.06
N VAL A 169 3.81 8.14 -10.50
CA VAL A 169 2.84 9.16 -10.91
C VAL A 169 3.51 10.53 -10.98
N PRO A 170 2.98 11.49 -11.75
CA PRO A 170 3.45 12.87 -11.69
C PRO A 170 3.40 13.40 -10.25
N LEU A 171 4.46 14.09 -9.84
CA LEU A 171 4.54 14.70 -8.51
C LEU A 171 3.41 15.70 -8.25
N ALA A 172 2.97 16.39 -9.32
CA ALA A 172 1.85 17.31 -9.24
C ALA A 172 0.54 16.61 -8.84
N ASP A 173 0.30 15.39 -9.32
CA ASP A 173 -0.94 14.64 -9.06
C ASP A 173 -1.01 14.21 -7.59
N ILE A 174 0.09 13.69 -7.03
CA ILE A 174 0.11 13.30 -5.61
C ILE A 174 0.02 14.53 -4.71
N LYS A 175 0.65 15.65 -5.05
CA LYS A 175 0.52 16.92 -4.32
C LYS A 175 -0.92 17.42 -4.32
N ALA A 176 -1.59 17.40 -5.47
CA ALA A 176 -2.99 17.80 -5.59
C ALA A 176 -3.92 16.90 -4.77
N ALA A 177 -3.67 15.58 -4.78
CA ALA A 177 -4.46 14.62 -4.03
C ALA A 177 -4.29 14.76 -2.50
N MET A 178 -3.06 15.06 -2.01
CA MET A 178 -2.76 15.16 -0.58
C MET A 178 -3.27 16.45 0.05
N GLY A 179 -3.28 17.55 -0.70
CA GLY A 179 -3.75 18.84 -0.20
C GLY A 179 -2.81 19.49 0.83
N GLU A 180 -3.36 20.42 1.61
CA GLU A 180 -2.63 21.15 2.65
C GLU A 180 -2.19 20.26 3.82
N GLY A 181 -1.12 20.63 4.50
CA GLY A 181 -0.56 19.89 5.64
C GLY A 181 0.44 18.79 5.25
N TRP A 182 0.70 18.61 3.93
CA TRP A 182 1.67 17.67 3.43
C TRP A 182 2.76 18.32 2.57
N THR A 183 4.00 18.02 2.90
CA THR A 183 5.16 18.24 2.04
C THR A 183 5.49 16.96 1.31
N ILE A 184 5.52 17.00 -0.03
CA ILE A 184 5.88 15.83 -0.86
C ILE A 184 7.25 16.09 -1.48
N VAL A 185 8.22 15.25 -1.14
CA VAL A 185 9.61 15.36 -1.57
C VAL A 185 9.90 14.29 -2.64
N SER A 186 10.48 14.75 -3.75
CA SER A 186 11.01 13.90 -4.80
C SER A 186 12.22 14.56 -5.45
N GLU A 187 13.09 13.77 -6.08
CA GLU A 187 14.29 14.24 -6.80
C GLU A 187 13.96 14.85 -8.16
N ASP A 188 12.79 14.53 -8.70
CA ASP A 188 12.30 15.01 -9.99
C ASP A 188 10.78 15.21 -9.98
N ASP A 189 10.17 15.41 -11.14
CA ASP A 189 8.73 15.62 -11.30
C ASP A 189 7.87 14.36 -11.17
N MET A 190 8.45 13.23 -10.70
CA MET A 190 7.74 11.96 -10.52
C MET A 190 7.80 11.51 -9.06
N PHE A 191 6.66 11.05 -8.54
CA PHE A 191 6.59 10.37 -7.25
C PHE A 191 6.66 8.85 -7.46
N ARG A 192 7.50 8.18 -6.69
CA ARG A 192 7.75 6.73 -6.76
C ARG A 192 7.43 6.06 -5.45
N GLY A 193 6.77 4.93 -5.53
CA GLY A 193 6.42 4.09 -4.39
C GLY A 193 6.29 2.62 -4.78
N LYS A 194 5.98 1.77 -3.82
CA LYS A 194 5.59 0.38 -4.06
C LYS A 194 4.07 0.27 -3.89
N ALA A 195 3.35 0.02 -4.96
CA ALA A 195 1.92 -0.26 -4.87
C ALA A 195 1.64 -1.71 -4.46
N VAL A 196 0.49 -1.88 -3.83
CA VAL A 196 -0.18 -3.16 -3.61
C VAL A 196 -1.42 -3.17 -4.49
N PRO A 197 -1.44 -3.95 -5.57
CA PRO A 197 -2.63 -4.09 -6.39
C PRO A 197 -3.73 -4.82 -5.62
N GLY A 198 -4.94 -4.37 -5.78
CA GLY A 198 -6.12 -4.91 -5.13
C GLY A 198 -7.38 -4.62 -5.92
N GLY A 199 -8.51 -4.80 -5.29
CA GLY A 199 -9.80 -4.58 -5.92
C GLY A 199 -10.95 -5.01 -5.01
N ASP A 200 -12.14 -4.96 -5.55
CA ASP A 200 -13.30 -5.51 -4.87
C ASP A 200 -13.46 -6.99 -5.20
N LEU A 201 -13.36 -7.78 -4.15
CA LEU A 201 -13.37 -9.24 -4.18
C LEU A 201 -14.76 -9.76 -3.82
N VAL A 202 -15.22 -10.75 -4.56
CA VAL A 202 -16.51 -11.41 -4.37
C VAL A 202 -16.36 -12.92 -4.42
N ASN A 203 -17.34 -13.63 -3.92
CA ASN A 203 -17.42 -15.08 -4.17
C ASN A 203 -17.86 -15.29 -5.62
N LYS A 204 -17.27 -16.27 -6.30
CA LYS A 204 -17.64 -16.68 -7.68
C LYS A 204 -19.09 -17.11 -7.84
N SER A 205 -19.79 -17.41 -6.73
CA SER A 205 -21.21 -17.71 -6.74
C SER A 205 -22.10 -16.45 -6.73
N MET A 206 -21.51 -15.24 -6.81
CA MET A 206 -22.29 -14.02 -7.00
C MET A 206 -23.09 -14.13 -8.31
N ASP A 207 -24.33 -13.62 -8.29
CA ASP A 207 -25.14 -13.53 -9.49
C ASP A 207 -24.45 -12.73 -10.59
N GLU A 208 -24.43 -13.24 -11.82
CA GLU A 208 -23.68 -12.64 -12.93
C GLU A 208 -24.22 -11.27 -13.31
N GLU A 209 -25.54 -11.07 -13.27
CA GLU A 209 -26.15 -9.79 -13.56
C GLU A 209 -25.77 -8.75 -12.49
N LEU A 210 -25.80 -9.17 -11.21
CA LEU A 210 -25.36 -8.28 -10.12
C LEU A 210 -23.88 -7.91 -10.27
N ALA A 211 -22.99 -8.87 -10.56
CA ALA A 211 -21.57 -8.62 -10.80
C ALA A 211 -21.35 -7.67 -11.97
N TYR A 212 -22.10 -7.87 -13.06
CA TYR A 212 -22.06 -6.98 -14.23
C TYR A 212 -22.49 -5.56 -13.88
N GLN A 213 -23.64 -5.38 -13.20
CA GLN A 213 -24.16 -4.07 -12.84
C GLN A 213 -23.22 -3.31 -11.88
N LEU A 214 -22.65 -4.00 -10.89
CA LEU A 214 -21.66 -3.42 -9.98
C LEU A 214 -20.41 -2.93 -10.73
N THR A 215 -19.84 -3.78 -11.60
CA THR A 215 -18.66 -3.43 -12.39
C THR A 215 -18.94 -2.30 -13.37
N LYS A 216 -20.06 -2.36 -14.09
CA LYS A 216 -20.51 -1.34 -15.03
C LYS A 216 -20.70 0.01 -14.34
N SER A 217 -21.44 0.03 -13.22
CA SER A 217 -21.69 1.25 -12.45
C SER A 217 -20.36 1.87 -11.97
N HIS A 218 -19.40 1.06 -11.52
CA HIS A 218 -18.10 1.56 -11.11
C HIS A 218 -17.33 2.20 -12.27
N ILE A 219 -17.29 1.55 -13.43
CA ILE A 219 -16.56 2.05 -14.61
C ILE A 219 -17.21 3.31 -15.17
N GLU A 220 -18.55 3.33 -15.28
CA GLU A 220 -19.30 4.45 -15.85
C GLU A 220 -19.27 5.70 -14.96
N ASN A 221 -19.11 5.55 -13.64
CA ASN A 221 -19.08 6.66 -12.68
C ASN A 221 -17.67 6.91 -12.11
N LEU A 222 -16.63 6.47 -12.78
CA LEU A 222 -15.26 6.56 -12.28
C LEU A 222 -14.81 7.99 -11.93
N ASP A 223 -15.18 8.98 -12.75
CA ASP A 223 -14.82 10.38 -12.50
C ASP A 223 -15.52 10.92 -11.25
N GLU A 224 -16.77 10.54 -11.02
CA GLU A 224 -17.52 10.89 -9.82
C GLU A 224 -16.90 10.21 -8.59
N ILE A 225 -16.55 8.92 -8.68
CA ILE A 225 -15.87 8.18 -7.62
C ILE A 225 -14.54 8.84 -7.26
N LYS A 226 -13.74 9.25 -8.26
CA LYS A 226 -12.48 9.96 -8.04
C LYS A 226 -12.69 11.31 -7.34
N ALA A 227 -13.73 12.04 -7.70
CA ALA A 227 -14.07 13.31 -7.06
C ALA A 227 -14.53 13.14 -5.61
N MET A 228 -15.29 12.09 -5.31
CA MET A 228 -15.78 11.78 -3.96
C MET A 228 -14.72 11.15 -3.04
N ALA A 229 -13.80 10.42 -3.62
CA ALA A 229 -12.77 9.69 -2.90
C ALA A 229 -11.37 10.10 -3.40
N PRO A 230 -10.77 11.15 -2.83
CA PRO A 230 -9.50 11.70 -3.32
C PRO A 230 -8.36 10.67 -3.46
N PHE A 231 -8.34 9.62 -2.63
CA PHE A 231 -7.38 8.53 -2.77
C PHE A 231 -7.55 7.74 -4.07
N MET A 232 -8.70 7.85 -4.73
CA MET A 232 -8.95 7.27 -6.04
C MET A 232 -8.42 8.14 -7.20
N ALA A 233 -8.06 9.39 -6.95
CA ALA A 233 -7.58 10.30 -7.99
C ALA A 233 -6.30 9.82 -8.69
N THR A 234 -5.45 9.06 -7.97
CA THR A 234 -4.22 8.49 -8.51
C THR A 234 -4.41 7.10 -9.14
N LEU A 235 -5.66 6.62 -9.25
CA LEU A 235 -5.93 5.31 -9.82
C LEU A 235 -5.79 5.30 -11.34
N ASN A 236 -4.93 4.42 -11.80
CA ASN A 236 -4.86 4.03 -13.20
C ASN A 236 -5.27 2.56 -13.33
N PHE A 237 -6.49 2.32 -13.85
CA PHE A 237 -7.02 0.97 -14.01
C PHE A 237 -6.25 0.13 -15.03
N GLY A 238 -5.73 0.76 -16.09
CA GLY A 238 -4.99 0.08 -17.14
C GLY A 238 -3.78 -0.67 -16.58
N ASP A 239 -2.91 0.04 -15.86
CA ASP A 239 -1.67 -0.52 -15.31
C ASP A 239 -1.92 -1.62 -14.28
N VAL A 240 -2.99 -1.50 -13.49
CA VAL A 240 -3.32 -2.50 -12.46
C VAL A 240 -3.92 -3.75 -13.07
N SER A 241 -4.77 -3.63 -14.11
CA SER A 241 -5.39 -4.78 -14.76
C SER A 241 -4.40 -5.61 -15.57
N GLU A 242 -3.44 -4.98 -16.26
CA GLU A 242 -2.38 -5.68 -16.98
C GLU A 242 -1.48 -6.50 -16.04
N LYS A 243 -1.19 -5.95 -14.86
CA LYS A 243 -0.33 -6.59 -13.85
C LYS A 243 -1.05 -7.59 -12.95
N ALA A 244 -2.38 -7.56 -12.91
CA ALA A 244 -3.18 -8.52 -12.15
C ALA A 244 -3.24 -9.91 -12.79
N ASN A 245 -2.87 -10.02 -14.06
CA ASN A 245 -2.88 -11.27 -14.83
C ASN A 245 -1.55 -12.04 -14.77
N GLY A 246 -0.63 -11.68 -13.87
CA GLY A 246 0.66 -12.34 -13.66
C GLY A 246 0.58 -13.69 -12.96
#